data_4150204aa9ddbb9589d1a5be7a565c11
#
_entry.id   4150204aa9ddbb9589d1a5be7a565c11
#
_cell.length_a   1.000
_cell.length_b   1.000
_cell.length_c   1.000
_cell.angle_alpha   90.00
_cell.angle_beta   90.00
_cell.angle_gamma   90.00
#
_symmetry.space_group_name_H-M   'P 1'
#
loop_
_entity.id
_entity.type
_entity.pdbx_description
1 polymer ?
#
loop_
_entity_poly.entity_id
_entity_poly.type
_entity_poly.pdbx_seq_one_letter_code
_entity_poly.pdbx_strand_id
1 'polypeptide(L)'
;TELLVQVEKEERGNKGAALSTFISLAGRYLVLMPNNPKGGGISRQISGSVREELKEMLASLNVPRGMSVIVRTAGIGRSQEELQLDLQHLLDLWAQIQNTASSGPSPMLVHQEAGVVTRAIRDYLRDDVAEILIDSEQAYNEAYNFVKAVMPRQIDKLKTYTLNEPLFAHFGIESQIQTAYEREVKLPSGGSIVIDQTEALVSIDINSAKSTRGSDVEDTALNTNLEAAEEIARQLRLRDIGGLVVIDFIDMTKDRNQRMVEAKLREATQSDRARIQFGQLSRFGLMEMSRQRLRPSLEEATGYVCPRCHGTGMVRDLRSLSLSIMRKVEEIALRERHGEVQVQVPVEIAAFLLNEKRHTLVYLEQTSGVRVTVLPHPHLETPHYEISYNPEGFAPTSYERTEATRSSEKELGYESSEWHLDGADHVHQHAAPAPAQQEKGNKKPRNNAPQQQVAQQAPAQTAPSSSPCAWLENLFVQK
;
A
#
# COMPACT_ATOMS: atom_id res chain seq x y z
N THR A 1 -2.34 -14.90 31.83
CA THR A 1 -2.19 -15.92 30.79
C THR A 1 -1.55 -15.26 29.58
N GLU A 2 -0.47 -15.81 29.10
CA GLU A 2 0.22 -15.40 27.89
C GLU A 2 -0.28 -16.20 26.71
N LEU A 3 -0.40 -15.57 25.55
CA LEU A 3 -0.85 -16.21 24.32
C LEU A 3 0.15 -15.91 23.20
N LEU A 4 0.43 -16.92 22.39
CA LEU A 4 1.11 -16.75 21.13
C LEU A 4 0.07 -16.41 20.06
N VAL A 5 0.23 -15.27 19.41
CA VAL A 5 -0.68 -14.82 18.36
C VAL A 5 0.09 -14.56 17.07
N GLN A 6 -0.55 -14.86 15.94
CA GLN A 6 -0.03 -14.56 14.62
C GLN A 6 -0.83 -13.41 14.01
N VAL A 7 -0.13 -12.45 13.41
CA VAL A 7 -0.76 -11.40 12.62
C VAL A 7 -1.08 -11.97 11.23
N GLU A 8 -2.37 -12.17 10.95
CA GLU A 8 -2.83 -12.64 9.64
C GLU A 8 -2.97 -11.51 8.62
N LYS A 9 -3.36 -10.34 9.10
CA LYS A 9 -3.46 -9.11 8.30
C LYS A 9 -2.97 -7.95 9.12
N GLU A 10 -2.14 -7.13 8.52
CA GLU A 10 -1.72 -5.86 9.09
C GLU A 10 -2.88 -4.87 9.16
N GLU A 11 -2.78 -3.91 10.05
CA GLU A 11 -3.72 -2.80 10.12
C GLU A 11 -3.67 -1.99 8.83
N ARG A 12 -4.83 -1.49 8.42
CA ARG A 12 -4.98 -0.73 7.18
C ARG A 12 -6.05 0.34 7.33
N GLY A 13 -5.61 1.59 7.26
CA GLY A 13 -6.51 2.72 7.51
C GLY A 13 -7.19 2.58 8.87
N ASN A 14 -8.50 2.62 8.88
CA ASN A 14 -9.28 2.48 10.12
C ASN A 14 -9.56 1.02 10.54
N LYS A 15 -9.01 0.05 9.81
CA LYS A 15 -9.18 -1.38 10.13
C LYS A 15 -7.99 -1.86 10.94
N GLY A 16 -8.25 -2.34 12.15
CA GLY A 16 -7.24 -2.97 13.00
C GLY A 16 -6.68 -4.26 12.39
N ALA A 17 -5.54 -4.70 12.91
CA ALA A 17 -4.90 -5.95 12.53
C ALA A 17 -5.79 -7.16 12.83
N ALA A 18 -5.76 -8.17 11.96
CA ALA A 18 -6.38 -9.45 12.22
C ALA A 18 -5.38 -10.41 12.87
N LEU A 19 -5.72 -10.90 14.04
CA LEU A 19 -4.88 -11.81 14.82
C LEU A 19 -5.54 -13.18 14.93
N SER A 20 -4.72 -14.23 14.98
CA SER A 20 -5.15 -15.60 15.23
C SER A 20 -4.26 -16.28 16.26
N THR A 21 -4.85 -17.12 17.10
CA THR A 21 -4.13 -18.02 18.00
C THR A 21 -3.75 -19.33 17.29
N PHE A 22 -4.37 -19.64 16.17
CA PHE A 22 -3.98 -20.74 15.30
C PHE A 22 -2.82 -20.31 14.42
N ILE A 23 -1.67 -20.89 14.66
CA ILE A 23 -0.44 -20.56 13.93
C ILE A 23 -0.38 -21.34 12.62
N SER A 24 0.04 -20.70 11.55
CA SER A 24 0.35 -21.32 10.27
C SER A 24 1.73 -20.89 9.78
N LEU A 25 2.56 -21.87 9.42
CA LEU A 25 3.92 -21.67 8.94
C LEU A 25 4.02 -22.14 7.50
N ALA A 26 4.28 -21.23 6.59
CA ALA A 26 4.35 -21.53 5.16
C ALA A 26 5.76 -21.99 4.77
N GLY A 27 5.86 -23.20 4.22
CA GLY A 27 7.02 -23.71 3.52
C GLY A 27 6.87 -23.58 2.00
N ARG A 28 7.78 -24.20 1.26
CA ARG A 28 7.70 -24.23 -0.21
C ARG A 28 6.52 -25.07 -0.70
N TYR A 29 6.34 -26.27 -0.15
CA TYR A 29 5.36 -27.24 -0.60
C TYR A 29 4.21 -27.43 0.37
N LEU A 30 4.44 -27.13 1.62
CA LEU A 30 3.51 -27.37 2.73
C LEU A 30 3.26 -26.10 3.53
N VAL A 31 2.10 -26.07 4.19
CA VAL A 31 1.81 -25.15 5.30
C VAL A 31 1.60 -26.01 6.55
N LEU A 32 2.40 -25.76 7.57
CA LEU A 32 2.27 -26.43 8.86
C LEU A 32 1.38 -25.62 9.80
N MET A 33 0.39 -26.29 10.38
CA MET A 33 -0.45 -25.76 11.46
C MET A 33 -0.12 -26.51 12.75
N PRO A 34 0.80 -25.96 13.56
CA PRO A 34 1.36 -26.73 14.69
C PRO A 34 0.42 -26.89 15.87
N ASN A 35 -0.59 -26.08 15.99
CA ASN A 35 -1.56 -26.09 17.08
C ASN A 35 -3.03 -26.25 16.63
N ASN A 36 -3.26 -26.68 15.39
CA ASN A 36 -4.58 -26.93 14.85
C ASN A 36 -4.65 -28.32 14.19
N PRO A 37 -5.13 -29.36 14.89
CA PRO A 37 -5.19 -30.72 14.33
C PRO A 37 -6.28 -30.93 13.27
N LYS A 38 -7.21 -29.99 13.11
CA LYS A 38 -8.34 -30.07 12.18
C LYS A 38 -8.14 -29.27 10.89
N GLY A 39 -7.03 -28.57 10.77
CA GLY A 39 -6.78 -27.66 9.66
C GLY A 39 -6.19 -28.31 8.40
N GLY A 40 -5.85 -29.59 8.43
CA GLY A 40 -5.13 -30.27 7.36
C GLY A 40 -5.91 -30.48 6.07
N GLY A 41 -5.20 -30.68 4.98
CA GLY A 41 -5.82 -30.97 3.70
C GLY A 41 -4.91 -30.68 2.50
N ILE A 42 -5.56 -30.46 1.38
CA ILE A 42 -4.92 -30.15 0.10
C ILE A 42 -5.48 -28.82 -0.39
N SER A 43 -4.65 -27.98 -1.01
CA SER A 43 -5.08 -26.71 -1.58
C SER A 43 -6.34 -26.88 -2.43
N ARG A 44 -7.30 -25.97 -2.27
CA ARG A 44 -8.55 -25.96 -3.05
C ARG A 44 -8.34 -25.76 -4.55
N GLN A 45 -7.18 -25.31 -4.96
CA GLN A 45 -6.80 -25.13 -6.36
C GLN A 45 -6.40 -26.44 -7.03
N ILE A 46 -6.20 -27.50 -6.28
CA ILE A 46 -5.83 -28.83 -6.79
C ILE A 46 -7.09 -29.68 -6.88
N SER A 47 -7.34 -30.27 -8.03
CA SER A 47 -8.52 -31.12 -8.30
C SER A 47 -8.17 -32.41 -9.03
N GLY A 48 -9.13 -33.33 -9.12
CA GLY A 48 -9.02 -34.56 -9.89
C GLY A 48 -8.10 -35.62 -9.28
N SER A 49 -7.49 -36.42 -10.14
CA SER A 49 -6.60 -37.51 -9.76
C SER A 49 -5.37 -37.07 -8.98
N VAL A 50 -4.86 -35.91 -9.30
CA VAL A 50 -3.72 -35.28 -8.59
C VAL A 50 -4.02 -35.09 -7.12
N ARG A 51 -5.26 -34.72 -6.79
CA ARG A 51 -5.68 -34.56 -5.40
C ARG A 51 -5.62 -35.87 -4.61
N GLU A 52 -6.02 -36.99 -5.22
CA GLU A 52 -5.97 -38.30 -4.58
C GLU A 52 -4.53 -38.77 -4.35
N GLU A 53 -3.64 -38.58 -5.33
CA GLU A 53 -2.21 -38.86 -5.19
C GLU A 53 -1.58 -38.07 -4.04
N LEU A 54 -1.93 -36.81 -3.91
CA LEU A 54 -1.44 -35.96 -2.83
C LEU A 54 -2.01 -36.32 -1.46
N LYS A 55 -3.23 -36.86 -1.39
CA LYS A 55 -3.78 -37.41 -0.14
C LYS A 55 -2.97 -38.63 0.35
N GLU A 56 -2.61 -39.52 -0.54
CA GLU A 56 -1.77 -40.69 -0.20
C GLU A 56 -0.38 -40.23 0.25
N MET A 57 0.20 -39.27 -0.45
CA MET A 57 1.48 -38.67 -0.11
C MET A 57 1.43 -38.01 1.27
N LEU A 58 0.39 -37.22 1.54
CA LEU A 58 0.18 -36.57 2.84
C LEU A 58 0.08 -37.58 3.99
N ALA A 59 -0.62 -38.70 3.77
CA ALA A 59 -0.73 -39.78 4.75
C ALA A 59 0.61 -40.45 5.06
N SER A 60 1.56 -40.42 4.13
CA SER A 60 2.90 -40.97 4.28
C SER A 60 3.87 -40.06 5.04
N LEU A 61 3.54 -38.79 5.26
CA LEU A 61 4.38 -37.87 5.98
C LEU A 61 4.31 -38.08 7.49
N ASN A 62 5.43 -37.90 8.17
CA ASN A 62 5.53 -37.99 9.62
C ASN A 62 5.08 -36.67 10.29
N VAL A 63 3.79 -36.42 10.29
CA VAL A 63 3.21 -35.25 10.95
C VAL A 63 3.01 -35.53 12.45
N PRO A 64 3.60 -34.72 13.35
CA PRO A 64 3.42 -34.93 14.79
C PRO A 64 1.96 -34.88 15.21
N ARG A 65 1.63 -35.61 16.26
CA ARG A 65 0.26 -35.62 16.81
C ARG A 65 -0.16 -34.24 17.31
N GLY A 66 -1.36 -33.82 16.96
CA GLY A 66 -1.90 -32.51 17.30
C GLY A 66 -1.57 -31.41 16.29
N MET A 67 -0.79 -31.72 15.26
CA MET A 67 -0.46 -30.86 14.15
C MET A 67 -1.21 -31.28 12.88
N SER A 68 -1.36 -30.35 11.96
CA SER A 68 -1.90 -30.62 10.62
C SER A 68 -1.09 -29.90 9.54
N VAL A 69 -1.21 -30.38 8.31
CA VAL A 69 -0.46 -29.89 7.17
C VAL A 69 -1.40 -29.69 5.99
N ILE A 70 -1.22 -28.59 5.25
CA ILE A 70 -1.85 -28.36 3.94
C ILE A 70 -0.79 -28.47 2.86
N VAL A 71 -1.08 -29.24 1.81
CA VAL A 71 -0.23 -29.31 0.62
C VAL A 71 -0.55 -28.16 -0.32
N ARG A 72 0.46 -27.37 -0.63
CA ARG A 72 0.37 -26.25 -1.58
C ARG A 72 0.43 -26.75 -3.02
N THR A 73 0.01 -25.90 -3.97
CA THR A 73 0.09 -26.21 -5.42
C THR A 73 1.50 -26.55 -5.88
N ALA A 74 2.50 -25.94 -5.30
CA ALA A 74 3.91 -26.25 -5.57
C ALA A 74 4.32 -27.69 -5.18
N GLY A 75 3.56 -28.35 -4.34
CA GLY A 75 3.79 -29.74 -3.94
C GLY A 75 3.36 -30.77 -4.97
N ILE A 76 2.69 -30.37 -6.05
CA ILE A 76 2.28 -31.27 -7.13
C ILE A 76 3.53 -31.86 -7.79
N GLY A 77 3.56 -33.20 -7.93
CA GLY A 77 4.67 -33.91 -8.57
C GLY A 77 5.95 -34.00 -7.75
N ARG A 78 5.92 -33.60 -6.47
CA ARG A 78 7.06 -33.71 -5.58
C ARG A 78 7.11 -35.09 -4.91
N SER A 79 8.34 -35.55 -4.66
CA SER A 79 8.53 -36.84 -3.94
C SER A 79 8.21 -36.67 -2.45
N GLN A 80 7.96 -37.79 -1.78
CA GLN A 80 7.79 -37.82 -0.32
C GLN A 80 9.00 -37.22 0.40
N GLU A 81 10.19 -37.49 -0.10
CA GLU A 81 11.44 -36.99 0.49
C GLU A 81 11.52 -35.46 0.46
N GLU A 82 11.12 -34.84 -0.66
CA GLU A 82 11.06 -33.38 -0.81
C GLU A 82 10.02 -32.75 0.13
N LEU A 83 8.84 -33.38 0.25
CA LEU A 83 7.81 -32.90 1.18
C LEU A 83 8.25 -33.10 2.65
N GLN A 84 8.95 -34.20 2.95
CA GLN A 84 9.46 -34.44 4.30
C GLN A 84 10.56 -33.44 4.71
N LEU A 85 11.43 -33.03 3.78
CA LEU A 85 12.42 -31.99 4.04
C LEU A 85 11.75 -30.65 4.36
N ASP A 86 10.74 -30.28 3.62
CA ASP A 86 9.97 -29.05 3.87
C ASP A 86 9.25 -29.11 5.22
N LEU A 87 8.63 -30.25 5.54
CA LEU A 87 8.02 -30.47 6.85
C LEU A 87 9.03 -30.35 8.00
N GLN A 88 10.21 -30.97 7.84
CA GLN A 88 11.25 -30.92 8.87
C GLN A 88 11.73 -29.48 9.11
N HIS A 89 11.92 -28.70 8.06
CA HIS A 89 12.25 -27.28 8.16
C HIS A 89 11.19 -26.50 8.96
N LEU A 90 9.91 -26.75 8.70
CA LEU A 90 8.80 -26.11 9.40
C LEU A 90 8.70 -26.55 10.87
N LEU A 91 8.98 -27.82 11.15
CA LEU A 91 9.04 -28.34 12.53
C LEU A 91 10.19 -27.71 13.33
N ASP A 92 11.34 -27.55 12.72
CA ASP A 92 12.49 -26.87 13.32
C ASP A 92 12.19 -25.40 13.61
N LEU A 93 11.54 -24.72 12.65
CA LEU A 93 11.09 -23.35 12.83
C LEU A 93 10.09 -23.22 14.00
N TRP A 94 9.14 -24.13 14.09
CA TRP A 94 8.18 -24.14 15.21
C TRP A 94 8.86 -24.35 16.55
N ALA A 95 9.84 -25.24 16.63
CA ALA A 95 10.63 -25.45 17.84
C ALA A 95 11.39 -24.18 18.24
N GLN A 96 11.98 -23.45 17.30
CA GLN A 96 12.65 -22.15 17.55
C GLN A 96 11.66 -21.11 18.06
N ILE A 97 10.47 -21.03 17.48
CA ILE A 97 9.41 -20.11 17.90
C ILE A 97 9.02 -20.40 19.36
N GLN A 98 8.79 -21.64 19.71
CA GLN A 98 8.45 -22.04 21.08
C GLN A 98 9.57 -21.72 22.08
N ASN A 99 10.82 -21.98 21.74
CA ASN A 99 11.96 -21.66 22.57
C ASN A 99 12.09 -20.15 22.79
N THR A 100 11.91 -19.34 21.74
CA THR A 100 11.97 -17.89 21.84
C THR A 100 10.81 -17.35 22.69
N ALA A 101 9.61 -17.88 22.51
CA ALA A 101 8.43 -17.47 23.28
C ALA A 101 8.59 -17.71 24.79
N SER A 102 9.33 -18.76 25.19
CA SER A 102 9.59 -19.08 26.60
C SER A 102 10.82 -18.38 27.20
N SER A 103 11.62 -17.66 26.40
CA SER A 103 12.91 -17.11 26.79
C SER A 103 12.86 -15.68 27.36
N GLY A 104 11.74 -14.98 27.26
CA GLY A 104 11.67 -13.58 27.63
C GLY A 104 10.28 -13.12 28.10
N PRO A 105 10.19 -11.89 28.61
CA PRO A 105 8.92 -11.33 29.08
C PRO A 105 7.99 -10.95 27.92
N SER A 106 6.69 -11.09 28.16
CA SER A 106 5.66 -10.62 27.23
C SER A 106 5.36 -9.13 27.47
N PRO A 107 5.00 -8.37 26.41
CA PRO A 107 4.93 -8.76 25.00
C PRO A 107 6.30 -8.76 24.32
N MET A 108 6.52 -9.70 23.40
CA MET A 108 7.74 -9.76 22.60
C MET A 108 7.46 -10.25 21.18
N LEU A 109 8.29 -9.81 20.23
CA LEU A 109 8.29 -10.36 18.87
C LEU A 109 9.03 -11.70 18.88
N VAL A 110 8.30 -12.79 18.68
CA VAL A 110 8.84 -14.15 18.74
C VAL A 110 9.46 -14.60 17.42
N HIS A 111 8.83 -14.27 16.33
CA HIS A 111 9.24 -14.62 14.99
C HIS A 111 8.72 -13.60 13.98
N GLN A 112 9.56 -13.25 13.04
CA GLN A 112 9.21 -12.44 11.89
C GLN A 112 9.38 -13.27 10.64
N GLU A 113 8.44 -13.12 9.68
CA GLU A 113 8.52 -13.82 8.41
C GLU A 113 9.87 -13.55 7.72
N ALA A 114 10.35 -14.54 6.97
CA ALA A 114 11.61 -14.46 6.24
C ALA A 114 11.67 -13.25 5.30
N GLY A 115 12.89 -12.80 5.00
CA GLY A 115 13.14 -11.70 4.07
C GLY A 115 12.61 -11.96 2.66
N VAL A 116 12.55 -10.90 1.85
CA VAL A 116 11.98 -10.91 0.50
C VAL A 116 12.57 -12.00 -0.39
N VAL A 117 13.89 -12.18 -0.37
CA VAL A 117 14.57 -13.15 -1.22
C VAL A 117 14.16 -14.58 -0.87
N THR A 118 14.16 -14.91 0.41
CA THR A 118 13.73 -16.24 0.87
C THR A 118 12.26 -16.51 0.56
N ARG A 119 11.39 -15.51 0.76
CA ARG A 119 9.97 -15.63 0.41
C ARG A 119 9.76 -15.80 -1.10
N ALA A 120 10.50 -15.07 -1.92
CA ALA A 120 10.42 -15.18 -3.38
C ALA A 120 10.82 -16.58 -3.84
N ILE A 121 11.91 -17.13 -3.33
CA ILE A 121 12.35 -18.48 -3.64
C ILE A 121 11.32 -19.52 -3.16
N ARG A 122 10.86 -19.39 -1.93
CA ARG A 122 9.85 -20.26 -1.36
C ARG A 122 8.56 -20.32 -2.20
N ASP A 123 8.11 -19.19 -2.69
CA ASP A 123 6.82 -19.06 -3.34
C ASP A 123 6.88 -19.21 -4.86
N TYR A 124 8.00 -18.87 -5.50
CA TYR A 124 8.09 -18.76 -6.96
C TYR A 124 9.09 -19.69 -7.63
N LEU A 125 10.02 -20.29 -6.90
CA LEU A 125 10.97 -21.22 -7.53
C LEU A 125 10.24 -22.48 -8.00
N ARG A 126 10.30 -22.70 -9.31
CA ARG A 126 9.76 -23.88 -10.01
C ARG A 126 10.84 -24.55 -10.81
N ASP A 127 10.56 -25.75 -11.33
CA ASP A 127 11.53 -26.50 -12.14
C ASP A 127 11.88 -25.81 -13.46
N ASP A 128 10.96 -25.00 -14.00
CA ASP A 128 11.14 -24.23 -15.21
C ASP A 128 12.00 -22.96 -15.05
N VAL A 129 12.33 -22.58 -13.83
CA VAL A 129 13.29 -21.50 -13.55
C VAL A 129 14.70 -22.01 -13.79
N ALA A 130 15.42 -21.36 -14.70
CA ALA A 130 16.79 -21.77 -15.06
C ALA A 130 17.84 -21.25 -14.07
N GLU A 131 17.69 -20.01 -13.62
CA GLU A 131 18.67 -19.38 -12.73
C GLU A 131 18.02 -18.29 -11.87
N ILE A 132 18.64 -18.06 -10.71
CA ILE A 132 18.29 -16.99 -9.77
C ILE A 132 19.54 -16.15 -9.60
N LEU A 133 19.49 -14.90 -10.04
CA LEU A 133 20.59 -13.95 -9.94
C LEU A 133 20.38 -13.03 -8.75
N ILE A 134 21.39 -12.94 -7.91
CA ILE A 134 21.38 -12.13 -6.68
C ILE A 134 22.62 -11.23 -6.66
N ASP A 135 22.42 -9.93 -6.50
CA ASP A 135 23.48 -8.91 -6.52
C ASP A 135 24.05 -8.55 -5.14
N SER A 136 23.46 -9.09 -4.06
CA SER A 136 23.90 -8.89 -2.69
C SER A 136 24.47 -10.18 -2.12
N GLU A 137 25.67 -10.12 -1.56
CA GLU A 137 26.31 -11.27 -0.92
C GLU A 137 25.51 -11.76 0.29
N GLN A 138 24.99 -10.85 1.10
CA GLN A 138 24.15 -11.19 2.26
C GLN A 138 22.89 -11.91 1.82
N ALA A 139 22.17 -11.39 0.83
CA ALA A 139 20.97 -11.99 0.29
C ALA A 139 21.25 -13.35 -0.36
N TYR A 140 22.38 -13.49 -1.04
CA TYR A 140 22.82 -14.75 -1.62
C TYR A 140 23.06 -15.81 -0.55
N ASN A 141 23.74 -15.47 0.53
CA ASN A 141 24.00 -16.40 1.63
C ASN A 141 22.71 -16.84 2.32
N GLU A 142 21.79 -15.93 2.54
CA GLU A 142 20.44 -16.24 3.09
C GLU A 142 19.68 -17.20 2.16
N ALA A 143 19.65 -16.91 0.86
CA ALA A 143 19.01 -17.77 -0.15
C ALA A 143 19.69 -19.14 -0.22
N TYR A 144 21.01 -19.19 -0.20
CA TYR A 144 21.77 -20.44 -0.23
C TYR A 144 21.43 -21.33 0.96
N ASN A 145 21.43 -20.79 2.16
CA ASN A 145 21.09 -21.55 3.37
C ASN A 145 19.67 -22.10 3.32
N PHE A 146 18.73 -21.31 2.85
CA PHE A 146 17.34 -21.76 2.70
C PHE A 146 17.21 -22.87 1.65
N VAL A 147 17.76 -22.70 0.46
CA VAL A 147 17.68 -23.69 -0.62
C VAL A 147 18.40 -24.98 -0.24
N LYS A 148 19.55 -24.89 0.41
CA LYS A 148 20.29 -26.06 0.91
C LYS A 148 19.47 -26.88 1.92
N ALA A 149 18.71 -26.19 2.79
CA ALA A 149 17.90 -26.85 3.80
C ALA A 149 16.63 -27.50 3.25
N VAL A 150 15.94 -26.84 2.31
CA VAL A 150 14.61 -27.22 1.84
C VAL A 150 14.62 -27.83 0.44
N MET A 151 15.45 -27.32 -0.45
CA MET A 151 15.48 -27.70 -1.87
C MET A 151 16.91 -27.92 -2.37
N PRO A 152 17.67 -28.86 -1.80
CA PRO A 152 19.10 -29.02 -2.13
C PRO A 152 19.37 -29.29 -3.61
N ARG A 153 18.41 -29.88 -4.35
CA ARG A 153 18.55 -30.12 -5.79
C ARG A 153 18.51 -28.85 -6.65
N GLN A 154 18.01 -27.73 -6.10
CA GLN A 154 17.86 -26.48 -6.80
C GLN A 154 19.05 -25.51 -6.56
N ILE A 155 20.05 -25.92 -5.78
CA ILE A 155 21.13 -25.06 -5.33
C ILE A 155 21.97 -24.52 -6.49
N ASP A 156 22.11 -25.27 -7.57
CA ASP A 156 22.88 -24.89 -8.75
C ASP A 156 22.25 -23.72 -9.54
N LYS A 157 20.98 -23.43 -9.28
CA LYS A 157 20.26 -22.30 -9.88
C LYS A 157 20.64 -20.95 -9.28
N LEU A 158 21.16 -20.95 -8.05
CA LEU A 158 21.61 -19.74 -7.37
C LEU A 158 22.93 -19.24 -7.94
N LYS A 159 22.94 -18.00 -8.40
CA LYS A 159 24.13 -17.34 -8.95
C LYS A 159 24.27 -15.92 -8.43
N THR A 160 25.48 -15.46 -8.27
CA THR A 160 25.77 -14.07 -7.96
C THR A 160 25.81 -13.24 -9.23
N TYR A 161 25.22 -12.04 -9.16
CA TYR A 161 25.30 -11.06 -10.22
C TYR A 161 26.44 -10.08 -9.91
N THR A 162 27.43 -9.99 -10.79
CA THR A 162 28.67 -9.23 -10.55
C THR A 162 28.97 -8.17 -11.60
N LEU A 163 28.06 -7.95 -12.56
CA LEU A 163 28.23 -6.93 -13.58
C LEU A 163 28.11 -5.52 -13.00
N ASN A 164 28.77 -4.54 -13.62
CA ASN A 164 28.72 -3.15 -13.19
C ASN A 164 27.40 -2.44 -13.49
N GLU A 165 26.64 -2.94 -14.46
CA GLU A 165 25.30 -2.44 -14.77
C GLU A 165 24.32 -2.88 -13.69
N PRO A 166 23.43 -2.00 -13.21
CA PRO A 166 22.41 -2.41 -12.24
C PRO A 166 21.55 -3.58 -12.74
N LEU A 167 21.32 -4.57 -11.88
CA LEU A 167 20.64 -5.82 -12.23
C LEU A 167 19.29 -5.60 -12.92
N PHE A 168 18.46 -4.74 -12.40
CA PHE A 168 17.14 -4.48 -12.97
C PHE A 168 17.20 -3.73 -14.30
N ALA A 169 18.16 -2.81 -14.46
CA ALA A 169 18.37 -2.12 -15.72
C ALA A 169 18.86 -3.09 -16.82
N HIS A 170 19.76 -3.99 -16.47
CA HIS A 170 20.30 -4.99 -17.40
C HIS A 170 19.22 -5.89 -18.00
N PHE A 171 18.22 -6.29 -17.21
CA PHE A 171 17.11 -7.14 -17.65
C PHE A 171 15.87 -6.37 -18.08
N GLY A 172 15.90 -5.03 -18.16
CA GLY A 172 14.76 -4.21 -18.53
C GLY A 172 13.63 -4.20 -17.50
N ILE A 173 13.94 -4.57 -16.26
CA ILE A 173 12.96 -4.64 -15.16
C ILE A 173 12.64 -3.23 -14.64
N GLU A 174 13.64 -2.34 -14.54
CA GLU A 174 13.47 -0.99 -14.01
C GLU A 174 12.42 -0.18 -14.76
N SER A 175 12.40 -0.27 -16.09
CA SER A 175 11.38 0.41 -16.91
C SER A 175 9.97 -0.12 -16.66
N GLN A 176 9.83 -1.42 -16.43
CA GLN A 176 8.54 -2.03 -16.09
C GLN A 176 8.06 -1.62 -14.70
N ILE A 177 8.97 -1.48 -13.75
CA ILE A 177 8.68 -0.95 -12.41
C ILE A 177 8.13 0.47 -12.50
N GLN A 178 8.77 1.34 -13.27
CA GLN A 178 8.32 2.72 -13.47
C GLN A 178 6.93 2.76 -14.11
N THR A 179 6.68 1.93 -15.12
CA THR A 179 5.37 1.81 -15.77
C THR A 179 4.27 1.39 -14.79
N ALA A 180 4.60 0.57 -13.79
CA ALA A 180 3.64 0.15 -12.78
C ALA A 180 3.15 1.29 -11.86
N TYR A 181 3.85 2.42 -11.82
CA TYR A 181 3.41 3.63 -11.12
C TYR A 181 2.63 4.61 -12.00
N GLU A 182 2.63 4.43 -13.31
CA GLU A 182 1.95 5.32 -14.24
C GLU A 182 0.46 4.97 -14.35
N ARG A 183 -0.37 6.00 -14.44
CA ARG A 183 -1.81 5.85 -14.65
C ARG A 183 -2.12 5.26 -16.03
N GLU A 184 -1.40 5.72 -17.06
CA GLU A 184 -1.57 5.31 -18.45
C GLU A 184 -0.44 4.39 -18.89
N VAL A 185 -0.80 3.24 -19.46
CA VAL A 185 0.14 2.26 -20.02
C VAL A 185 -0.11 2.12 -21.50
N LYS A 186 0.92 2.33 -22.32
CA LYS A 186 0.83 2.25 -23.76
C LYS A 186 0.83 0.80 -24.24
N LEU A 187 0.03 0.57 -25.29
CA LEU A 187 -0.06 -0.72 -25.98
C LEU A 187 0.83 -0.74 -27.24
N PRO A 188 1.26 -1.92 -27.70
CA PRO A 188 2.16 -2.05 -28.86
C PRO A 188 1.64 -1.38 -30.13
N SER A 189 0.33 -1.41 -30.40
CA SER A 189 -0.28 -0.80 -31.58
C SER A 189 -0.50 0.70 -31.48
N GLY A 190 -0.15 1.32 -30.37
CA GLY A 190 -0.31 2.76 -30.12
C GLY A 190 -1.56 3.14 -29.33
N GLY A 191 -2.42 2.19 -28.98
CA GLY A 191 -3.47 2.37 -27.99
C GLY A 191 -2.91 2.46 -26.57
N SER A 192 -3.78 2.65 -25.58
CA SER A 192 -3.39 2.69 -24.17
C SER A 192 -4.48 2.13 -23.26
N ILE A 193 -4.07 1.72 -22.08
CA ILE A 193 -4.97 1.46 -20.96
C ILE A 193 -4.75 2.50 -19.88
N VAL A 194 -5.83 2.91 -19.22
CA VAL A 194 -5.81 3.86 -18.12
C VAL A 194 -6.34 3.15 -16.89
N ILE A 195 -5.52 3.07 -15.85
CA ILE A 195 -5.84 2.36 -14.61
C ILE A 195 -6.08 3.38 -13.51
N ASP A 196 -7.31 3.41 -13.00
CA ASP A 196 -7.73 4.27 -11.90
C ASP A 196 -8.12 3.43 -10.68
N GLN A 197 -7.39 3.60 -9.61
CA GLN A 197 -7.68 2.95 -8.35
C GLN A 197 -8.57 3.86 -7.51
N THR A 198 -9.76 3.36 -7.15
CA THR A 198 -10.67 4.03 -6.24
C THR A 198 -10.70 3.31 -4.89
N GLU A 199 -11.38 3.89 -3.91
CA GLU A 199 -11.54 3.25 -2.61
C GLU A 199 -12.23 1.87 -2.70
N ALA A 200 -13.23 1.75 -3.57
CA ALA A 200 -14.06 0.55 -3.67
C ALA A 200 -13.58 -0.47 -4.71
N LEU A 201 -13.05 -0.02 -5.83
CA LEU A 201 -12.69 -0.86 -6.97
C LEU A 201 -11.61 -0.20 -7.82
N VAL A 202 -11.04 -0.98 -8.74
CA VAL A 202 -10.15 -0.48 -9.77
C VAL A 202 -10.90 -0.46 -11.10
N SER A 203 -10.91 0.69 -11.78
CA SER A 203 -11.46 0.83 -13.12
C SER A 203 -10.34 0.93 -14.15
N ILE A 204 -10.53 0.28 -15.28
CA ILE A 204 -9.58 0.28 -16.38
C ILE A 204 -10.31 0.67 -17.65
N ASP A 205 -9.88 1.76 -18.27
CA ASP A 205 -10.37 2.27 -19.55
C ASP A 205 -9.38 1.94 -20.67
N ILE A 206 -9.87 1.71 -21.87
CA ILE A 206 -9.06 1.34 -23.03
C ILE A 206 -9.25 2.38 -24.13
N ASN A 207 -8.14 2.94 -24.59
CA ASN A 207 -8.11 3.91 -25.69
C ASN A 207 -7.45 3.29 -26.92
N SER A 208 -8.10 3.41 -28.07
CA SER A 208 -7.52 2.99 -29.34
C SER A 208 -6.49 4.00 -29.86
N ALA A 209 -5.62 3.57 -30.75
CA ALA A 209 -4.69 4.45 -31.44
C ALA A 209 -5.43 5.50 -32.28
N LYS A 210 -4.88 6.72 -32.32
CA LYS A 210 -5.49 7.86 -33.06
C LYS A 210 -5.52 7.67 -34.60
N SER A 211 -4.67 6.81 -35.13
CA SER A 211 -4.63 6.56 -36.60
C SER A 211 -5.10 5.16 -36.93
N THR A 212 -6.34 5.06 -37.37
CA THR A 212 -6.90 3.86 -38.01
C THR A 212 -6.69 3.96 -39.51
N ARG A 213 -5.57 3.49 -40.03
CA ARG A 213 -5.36 3.47 -41.47
C ARG A 213 -6.08 2.25 -42.04
N GLY A 214 -7.25 2.46 -42.69
CA GLY A 214 -7.85 1.59 -43.68
C GLY A 214 -8.37 0.23 -43.22
N SER A 215 -8.41 -0.07 -41.95
CA SER A 215 -9.01 -1.29 -41.44
C SER A 215 -10.43 -1.05 -40.92
N ASP A 216 -11.23 -2.10 -40.88
CA ASP A 216 -12.54 -2.10 -40.25
C ASP A 216 -12.42 -1.61 -38.80
N VAL A 217 -13.32 -0.75 -38.37
CA VAL A 217 -13.38 -0.23 -36.97
C VAL A 217 -13.50 -1.37 -35.95
N GLU A 218 -14.27 -2.40 -36.31
CA GLU A 218 -14.44 -3.61 -35.50
C GLU A 218 -13.11 -4.38 -35.31
N ASP A 219 -12.31 -4.53 -36.38
CA ASP A 219 -11.02 -5.23 -36.28
C ASP A 219 -10.00 -4.42 -35.45
N THR A 220 -10.02 -3.12 -35.57
CA THR A 220 -9.18 -2.23 -34.75
C THR A 220 -9.57 -2.35 -33.26
N ALA A 221 -10.86 -2.33 -32.95
CA ALA A 221 -11.36 -2.50 -31.61
C ALA A 221 -10.96 -3.87 -31.03
N LEU A 222 -11.11 -4.94 -31.82
CA LEU A 222 -10.71 -6.29 -31.41
C LEU A 222 -9.22 -6.37 -31.11
N ASN A 223 -8.37 -5.88 -31.99
CA ASN A 223 -6.91 -5.93 -31.80
C ASN A 223 -6.47 -5.14 -30.57
N THR A 224 -7.02 -3.94 -30.38
CA THR A 224 -6.72 -3.12 -29.22
C THR A 224 -7.18 -3.79 -27.92
N ASN A 225 -8.38 -4.37 -27.91
CA ASN A 225 -8.90 -5.07 -26.74
C ASN A 225 -8.09 -6.33 -26.40
N LEU A 226 -7.59 -7.07 -27.41
CA LEU A 226 -6.73 -8.24 -27.18
C LEU A 226 -5.39 -7.84 -26.56
N GLU A 227 -4.74 -6.80 -27.09
CA GLU A 227 -3.53 -6.25 -26.51
C GLU A 227 -3.76 -5.73 -25.08
N ALA A 228 -4.89 -5.04 -24.88
CA ALA A 228 -5.28 -4.53 -23.58
C ALA A 228 -5.51 -5.65 -22.57
N ALA A 229 -6.17 -6.74 -22.94
CA ALA A 229 -6.41 -7.88 -22.07
C ALA A 229 -5.10 -8.48 -21.55
N GLU A 230 -4.11 -8.61 -22.42
CA GLU A 230 -2.78 -9.12 -22.05
C GLU A 230 -2.03 -8.17 -21.12
N GLU A 231 -2.04 -6.87 -21.43
CA GLU A 231 -1.39 -5.85 -20.60
C GLU A 231 -2.08 -5.65 -19.24
N ILE A 232 -3.41 -5.71 -19.21
CA ILE A 232 -4.18 -5.65 -17.97
C ILE A 232 -3.78 -6.80 -17.03
N ALA A 233 -3.71 -8.02 -17.55
CA ALA A 233 -3.29 -9.17 -16.76
C ALA A 233 -1.87 -8.97 -16.18
N ARG A 234 -0.95 -8.41 -16.96
CA ARG A 234 0.40 -8.07 -16.52
C ARG A 234 0.40 -7.01 -15.43
N GLN A 235 -0.34 -5.92 -15.63
CA GLN A 235 -0.41 -4.82 -14.68
C GLN A 235 -1.09 -5.22 -13.36
N LEU A 236 -2.09 -6.10 -13.39
CA LEU A 236 -2.69 -6.64 -12.18
C LEU A 236 -1.67 -7.38 -11.30
N ARG A 237 -0.77 -8.16 -11.94
CA ARG A 237 0.31 -8.84 -11.22
C ARG A 237 1.39 -7.89 -10.74
N LEU A 238 1.87 -6.99 -11.60
CA LEU A 238 2.93 -6.03 -11.26
C LEU A 238 2.54 -5.10 -10.12
N ARG A 239 1.31 -4.62 -10.14
CA ARG A 239 0.75 -3.70 -9.13
C ARG A 239 0.15 -4.42 -7.94
N ASP A 240 0.03 -5.74 -8.01
CA ASP A 240 -0.63 -6.59 -7.01
C ASP A 240 -2.04 -6.09 -6.64
N ILE A 241 -2.83 -5.78 -7.66
CA ILE A 241 -4.18 -5.25 -7.52
C ILE A 241 -5.10 -6.36 -7.03
N GLY A 242 -5.76 -6.17 -5.91
CA GLY A 242 -6.72 -7.09 -5.34
C GLY A 242 -8.12 -6.47 -5.20
N GLY A 243 -9.12 -7.32 -5.20
CA GLY A 243 -10.51 -6.91 -5.10
C GLY A 243 -11.20 -6.82 -6.45
N LEU A 244 -12.25 -6.00 -6.52
CA LEU A 244 -13.05 -5.84 -7.73
C LEU A 244 -12.34 -4.96 -8.76
N VAL A 245 -12.29 -5.43 -9.99
CA VAL A 245 -11.77 -4.70 -11.15
C VAL A 245 -12.84 -4.64 -12.22
N VAL A 246 -13.10 -3.46 -12.74
CA VAL A 246 -14.05 -3.23 -13.84
C VAL A 246 -13.26 -2.72 -15.04
N ILE A 247 -13.37 -3.43 -16.15
CA ILE A 247 -12.68 -3.10 -17.40
C ILE A 247 -13.69 -2.61 -18.41
N ASP A 248 -13.46 -1.43 -18.96
CA ASP A 248 -14.26 -0.85 -20.04
C ASP A 248 -13.58 -1.13 -21.39
N PHE A 249 -13.92 -2.26 -22.00
CA PHE A 249 -13.43 -2.62 -23.32
C PHE A 249 -14.07 -1.76 -24.41
N ILE A 250 -13.36 -1.53 -25.49
CA ILE A 250 -13.89 -0.84 -26.68
C ILE A 250 -15.07 -1.66 -27.24
N ASP A 251 -16.16 -0.97 -27.56
CA ASP A 251 -17.38 -1.62 -28.06
C ASP A 251 -17.10 -2.47 -29.31
N MET A 252 -17.61 -3.69 -29.29
CA MET A 252 -17.58 -4.63 -30.42
C MET A 252 -18.97 -5.18 -30.64
N THR A 253 -19.38 -5.26 -31.93
CA THR A 253 -20.71 -5.73 -32.32
C THR A 253 -20.80 -7.25 -32.50
N LYS A 254 -19.67 -7.90 -32.82
CA LYS A 254 -19.64 -9.34 -33.09
C LYS A 254 -19.41 -10.14 -31.80
N ASP A 255 -20.34 -11.00 -31.42
CA ASP A 255 -20.23 -11.89 -30.27
C ASP A 255 -18.96 -12.73 -30.28
N ARG A 256 -18.51 -13.14 -31.47
CA ARG A 256 -17.27 -13.88 -31.65
C ARG A 256 -16.08 -13.10 -31.11
N ASN A 257 -15.99 -11.81 -31.43
CA ASN A 257 -14.91 -10.95 -31.01
C ASN A 257 -14.95 -10.71 -29.50
N GLN A 258 -16.13 -10.56 -28.94
CA GLN A 258 -16.31 -10.44 -27.48
C GLN A 258 -15.80 -11.68 -26.75
N ARG A 259 -16.13 -12.88 -27.26
CA ARG A 259 -15.63 -14.15 -26.70
C ARG A 259 -14.12 -14.30 -26.85
N MET A 260 -13.53 -13.81 -27.93
CA MET A 260 -12.08 -13.82 -28.12
C MET A 260 -11.37 -12.96 -27.06
N VAL A 261 -11.89 -11.79 -26.73
CA VAL A 261 -11.34 -10.92 -25.70
C VAL A 261 -11.48 -11.56 -24.30
N GLU A 262 -12.63 -12.12 -23.98
CA GLU A 262 -12.83 -12.86 -22.72
C GLU A 262 -11.84 -14.03 -22.61
N ALA A 263 -11.69 -14.81 -23.66
CA ALA A 263 -10.76 -15.94 -23.70
C ALA A 263 -9.30 -15.47 -23.54
N LYS A 264 -8.92 -14.36 -24.18
CA LYS A 264 -7.57 -13.80 -24.08
C LYS A 264 -7.26 -13.35 -22.66
N LEU A 265 -8.18 -12.69 -22.00
CA LEU A 265 -8.00 -12.26 -20.61
C LEU A 265 -7.88 -13.46 -19.66
N ARG A 266 -8.70 -14.50 -19.84
CA ARG A 266 -8.61 -15.73 -19.06
C ARG A 266 -7.28 -16.44 -19.28
N GLU A 267 -6.82 -16.53 -20.53
CA GLU A 267 -5.52 -17.10 -20.87
C GLU A 267 -4.36 -16.32 -20.22
N ALA A 268 -4.37 -15.00 -20.36
CA ALA A 268 -3.32 -14.13 -19.83
C ALA A 268 -3.21 -14.16 -18.29
N THR A 269 -4.29 -14.51 -17.61
CA THR A 269 -4.34 -14.60 -16.14
C THR A 269 -4.05 -16.01 -15.59
N GLN A 270 -3.87 -17.01 -16.44
CA GLN A 270 -3.61 -18.39 -15.99
C GLN A 270 -2.34 -18.56 -15.17
N SER A 271 -1.32 -17.77 -15.47
CA SER A 271 -0.05 -17.77 -14.73
C SER A 271 -0.09 -16.96 -13.44
N ASP A 272 -1.19 -16.28 -13.16
CA ASP A 272 -1.34 -15.47 -11.95
C ASP A 272 -1.50 -16.39 -10.72
N ARG A 273 -0.72 -16.12 -9.71
CA ARG A 273 -0.79 -16.84 -8.43
C ARG A 273 -2.08 -16.55 -7.66
N ALA A 274 -2.63 -15.35 -7.80
CA ALA A 274 -3.89 -14.97 -7.18
C ALA A 274 -5.06 -15.65 -7.88
N ARG A 275 -6.04 -16.11 -7.11
CA ARG A 275 -7.28 -16.63 -7.66
C ARG A 275 -8.11 -15.49 -8.24
N ILE A 276 -8.58 -15.68 -9.48
CA ILE A 276 -9.35 -14.70 -10.21
C ILE A 276 -10.71 -15.31 -10.58
N GLN A 277 -11.75 -14.52 -10.35
CA GLN A 277 -13.11 -14.82 -10.80
C GLN A 277 -13.50 -13.81 -11.88
N PHE A 278 -14.15 -14.28 -12.92
CA PHE A 278 -14.57 -13.47 -14.05
C PHE A 278 -16.08 -13.42 -14.17
N GLY A 279 -16.60 -12.23 -14.47
CA GLY A 279 -17.91 -12.06 -15.02
C GLY A 279 -17.92 -12.28 -16.55
N GLN A 280 -19.05 -12.04 -17.16
CA GLN A 280 -19.19 -12.02 -18.61
C GLN A 280 -19.09 -10.58 -19.12
N LEU A 281 -18.62 -10.40 -20.34
CA LEU A 281 -18.63 -9.10 -21.00
C LEU A 281 -20.08 -8.65 -21.20
N SER A 282 -20.44 -7.49 -20.63
CA SER A 282 -21.78 -6.93 -20.76
C SER A 282 -22.00 -6.35 -22.16
N ARG A 283 -23.27 -6.12 -22.51
CA ARG A 283 -23.64 -5.44 -23.75
C ARG A 283 -23.08 -4.01 -23.89
N PHE A 284 -22.62 -3.43 -22.79
CA PHE A 284 -21.99 -2.11 -22.74
C PHE A 284 -20.45 -2.16 -22.79
N GLY A 285 -19.85 -3.32 -23.09
CA GLY A 285 -18.40 -3.49 -23.13
C GLY A 285 -17.72 -3.61 -21.77
N LEU A 286 -18.48 -3.65 -20.67
CA LEU A 286 -17.94 -3.74 -19.31
C LEU A 286 -17.71 -5.20 -18.93
N MET A 287 -16.54 -5.47 -18.38
CA MET A 287 -16.19 -6.77 -17.80
C MET A 287 -15.80 -6.61 -16.32
N GLU A 288 -16.52 -7.32 -15.48
CA GLU A 288 -16.23 -7.41 -14.06
C GLU A 288 -15.32 -8.59 -13.78
N MET A 289 -14.33 -8.38 -12.95
CA MET A 289 -13.49 -9.45 -12.42
C MET A 289 -13.12 -9.19 -10.97
N SER A 290 -12.81 -10.24 -10.23
CA SER A 290 -12.34 -10.15 -8.85
C SER A 290 -11.02 -10.90 -8.72
N ARG A 291 -9.99 -10.22 -8.29
CA ARG A 291 -8.67 -10.83 -8.02
C ARG A 291 -8.46 -10.96 -6.51
N GLN A 292 -8.02 -12.11 -6.07
CA GLN A 292 -7.68 -12.35 -4.68
C GLN A 292 -6.63 -11.35 -4.20
N ARG A 293 -6.87 -10.74 -3.05
CA ARG A 293 -5.89 -9.87 -2.39
C ARG A 293 -4.86 -10.73 -1.66
N LEU A 294 -3.65 -10.76 -2.18
CA LEU A 294 -2.53 -11.49 -1.56
C LEU A 294 -1.80 -10.61 -0.53
N ARG A 295 -1.67 -9.34 -0.84
CA ARG A 295 -0.97 -8.32 -0.05
C ARG A 295 -1.48 -6.92 -0.41
N PRO A 296 -1.06 -5.86 0.29
CA PRO A 296 -1.33 -4.50 -0.17
C PRO A 296 -0.81 -4.27 -1.58
N SER A 297 -1.56 -3.54 -2.40
CA SER A 297 -1.10 -3.20 -3.76
C SER A 297 0.14 -2.33 -3.72
N LEU A 298 0.87 -2.24 -4.84
CA LEU A 298 2.04 -1.37 -4.97
C LEU A 298 1.73 0.06 -4.55
N GLU A 299 0.60 0.60 -5.00
CA GLU A 299 0.16 1.96 -4.67
C GLU A 299 -0.13 2.13 -3.18
N GLU A 300 -0.79 1.15 -2.55
CA GLU A 300 -1.06 1.17 -1.10
C GLU A 300 0.22 1.04 -0.26
N ALA A 301 1.19 0.26 -0.72
CA ALA A 301 2.44 0.01 0.01
C ALA A 301 3.45 1.17 -0.09
N THR A 302 3.42 1.95 -1.18
CA THR A 302 4.43 2.96 -1.50
C THR A 302 3.88 4.38 -1.62
N GLY A 303 2.57 4.55 -1.53
CA GLY A 303 1.89 5.83 -1.67
C GLY A 303 1.03 6.18 -0.46
N TYR A 304 0.51 7.38 -0.48
CA TYR A 304 -0.49 7.87 0.46
C TYR A 304 -1.59 8.61 -0.29
N VAL A 305 -2.77 8.71 0.31
CA VAL A 305 -3.89 9.42 -0.30
C VAL A 305 -3.56 10.90 -0.41
N CYS A 306 -3.77 11.49 -1.58
CA CYS A 306 -3.53 12.91 -1.81
C CYS A 306 -4.36 13.76 -0.83
N PRO A 307 -3.74 14.60 0.00
CA PRO A 307 -4.47 15.41 1.00
C PRO A 307 -5.32 16.51 0.38
N ARG A 308 -5.08 16.87 -0.89
CA ARG A 308 -5.86 17.89 -1.59
C ARG A 308 -7.15 17.33 -2.19
N CYS A 309 -7.09 16.19 -2.88
CA CYS A 309 -8.25 15.66 -3.60
C CYS A 309 -8.81 14.35 -3.00
N HIS A 310 -8.14 13.75 -2.03
CA HIS A 310 -8.53 12.47 -1.40
C HIS A 310 -8.84 11.34 -2.38
N GLY A 311 -8.15 11.32 -3.51
CA GLY A 311 -8.31 10.31 -4.55
C GLY A 311 -9.34 10.66 -5.64
N THR A 312 -9.99 11.82 -5.56
CA THR A 312 -10.99 12.23 -6.58
C THR A 312 -10.36 12.73 -7.88
N GLY A 313 -9.08 13.13 -7.86
CA GLY A 313 -8.39 13.74 -8.99
C GLY A 313 -8.82 15.17 -9.29
N MET A 314 -9.78 15.73 -8.55
CA MET A 314 -10.34 17.06 -8.73
C MET A 314 -10.17 17.91 -7.47
N VAL A 315 -9.76 19.14 -7.64
CA VAL A 315 -9.69 20.14 -6.57
C VAL A 315 -10.58 21.32 -6.97
N ARG A 316 -11.35 21.81 -6.03
CA ARG A 316 -12.23 22.96 -6.25
C ARG A 316 -11.41 24.18 -6.70
N ASP A 317 -11.84 24.86 -7.75
CA ASP A 317 -11.12 26.01 -8.28
C ASP A 317 -11.07 27.17 -7.26
N LEU A 318 -10.04 27.98 -7.39
CA LEU A 318 -9.74 29.08 -6.49
C LEU A 318 -10.91 30.07 -6.35
N ARG A 319 -11.54 30.45 -7.44
CA ARG A 319 -12.66 31.40 -7.43
C ARG A 319 -13.88 30.85 -6.72
N SER A 320 -14.25 29.62 -7.04
CA SER A 320 -15.40 28.93 -6.43
C SER A 320 -15.19 28.76 -4.92
N LEU A 321 -13.99 28.34 -4.51
CA LEU A 321 -13.65 28.18 -3.10
C LEU A 321 -13.63 29.50 -2.36
N SER A 322 -13.02 30.55 -2.93
CA SER A 322 -12.96 31.88 -2.34
C SER A 322 -14.34 32.47 -2.11
N LEU A 323 -15.25 32.32 -3.06
CA LEU A 323 -16.65 32.79 -2.91
C LEU A 323 -17.39 31.98 -1.82
N SER A 324 -17.12 30.72 -1.67
CA SER A 324 -17.66 29.89 -0.59
C SER A 324 -17.18 30.35 0.78
N ILE A 325 -15.89 30.65 0.90
CA ILE A 325 -15.28 31.18 2.12
C ILE A 325 -15.91 32.54 2.47
N MET A 326 -16.07 33.40 1.49
CA MET A 326 -16.74 34.71 1.68
C MET A 326 -18.15 34.55 2.25
N ARG A 327 -18.95 33.64 1.71
CA ARG A 327 -20.31 33.41 2.22
C ARG A 327 -20.31 32.89 3.66
N LYS A 328 -19.36 32.02 4.03
CA LYS A 328 -19.22 31.55 5.42
C LYS A 328 -18.83 32.70 6.36
N VAL A 329 -17.90 33.52 5.95
CA VAL A 329 -17.49 34.70 6.72
C VAL A 329 -18.66 35.67 6.90
N GLU A 330 -19.42 35.92 5.84
CA GLU A 330 -20.61 36.77 5.87
C GLU A 330 -21.68 36.21 6.82
N GLU A 331 -21.96 34.93 6.76
CA GLU A 331 -22.87 34.24 7.66
C GLU A 331 -22.50 34.45 9.13
N ILE A 332 -21.23 34.22 9.48
CA ILE A 332 -20.74 34.39 10.84
C ILE A 332 -20.82 35.85 11.27
N ALA A 333 -20.36 36.77 10.44
CA ALA A 333 -20.33 38.19 10.75
C ALA A 333 -21.77 38.73 11.00
N LEU A 334 -22.73 38.38 10.17
CA LEU A 334 -24.13 38.80 10.30
C LEU A 334 -24.84 38.14 11.48
N ARG A 335 -24.44 36.96 11.88
CA ARG A 335 -24.97 36.27 13.05
C ARG A 335 -24.46 36.91 14.34
N GLU A 336 -23.14 37.10 14.44
CA GLU A 336 -22.49 37.52 15.70
C GLU A 336 -22.57 39.04 15.94
N ARG A 337 -22.42 39.83 14.91
CA ARG A 337 -22.52 41.30 14.93
C ARG A 337 -21.53 42.07 15.84
N HIS A 338 -20.52 41.38 16.34
CA HIS A 338 -19.42 41.95 17.13
C HIS A 338 -18.19 41.01 17.04
N GLY A 339 -17.07 41.45 17.54
CA GLY A 339 -15.84 40.64 17.58
C GLY A 339 -15.08 40.59 16.25
N GLU A 340 -14.38 39.54 16.03
CA GLU A 340 -13.51 39.31 14.88
C GLU A 340 -13.67 37.90 14.29
N VAL A 341 -13.76 37.85 12.97
CA VAL A 341 -13.66 36.59 12.20
C VAL A 341 -12.29 36.53 11.56
N GLN A 342 -11.54 35.50 11.85
CA GLN A 342 -10.23 35.23 11.27
C GLN A 342 -10.34 34.09 10.26
N VAL A 343 -9.78 34.27 9.08
CA VAL A 343 -9.79 33.29 8.00
C VAL A 343 -8.36 32.99 7.62
N GLN A 344 -7.89 31.79 7.97
CA GLN A 344 -6.61 31.27 7.48
C GLN A 344 -6.84 30.54 6.17
N VAL A 345 -6.17 30.96 5.13
CA VAL A 345 -6.36 30.46 3.76
C VAL A 345 -5.01 30.32 3.04
N PRO A 346 -4.93 29.49 2.01
CA PRO A 346 -3.78 29.48 1.12
C PRO A 346 -3.44 30.88 0.59
N VAL A 347 -2.16 31.13 0.34
CA VAL A 347 -1.67 32.46 -0.08
C VAL A 347 -2.41 33.00 -1.31
N GLU A 348 -2.66 32.17 -2.29
CA GLU A 348 -3.38 32.53 -3.51
C GLU A 348 -4.85 32.93 -3.27
N ILE A 349 -5.52 32.29 -2.34
CA ILE A 349 -6.90 32.65 -1.92
C ILE A 349 -6.89 33.95 -1.14
N ALA A 350 -5.92 34.16 -0.25
CA ALA A 350 -5.76 35.40 0.46
C ALA A 350 -5.54 36.57 -0.51
N ALA A 351 -4.70 36.42 -1.51
CA ALA A 351 -4.47 37.40 -2.55
C ALA A 351 -5.76 37.74 -3.32
N PHE A 352 -6.54 36.74 -3.69
CA PHE A 352 -7.83 36.96 -4.36
C PHE A 352 -8.83 37.71 -3.47
N LEU A 353 -8.98 37.33 -2.22
CA LEU A 353 -9.92 37.96 -1.28
C LEU A 353 -9.53 39.40 -0.96
N LEU A 354 -8.27 39.63 -0.68
CA LEU A 354 -7.78 40.99 -0.29
C LEU A 354 -7.72 41.97 -1.45
N ASN A 355 -7.50 41.50 -2.67
CA ASN A 355 -7.43 42.36 -3.85
C ASN A 355 -8.79 42.48 -4.56
N GLU A 356 -9.34 41.38 -5.03
CA GLU A 356 -10.55 41.40 -5.87
C GLU A 356 -11.85 41.53 -5.07
N LYS A 357 -11.86 41.08 -3.82
CA LYS A 357 -13.02 41.15 -2.93
C LYS A 357 -12.89 42.17 -1.80
N ARG A 358 -11.93 43.05 -1.89
CA ARG A 358 -11.66 44.06 -0.88
C ARG A 358 -12.89 44.91 -0.53
N HIS A 359 -13.61 45.39 -1.53
CA HIS A 359 -14.80 46.21 -1.30
C HIS A 359 -15.90 45.42 -0.57
N THR A 360 -16.07 44.16 -0.89
CA THR A 360 -17.06 43.30 -0.24
C THR A 360 -16.69 43.08 1.23
N LEU A 361 -15.42 42.84 1.52
CA LEU A 361 -14.91 42.67 2.90
C LEU A 361 -15.12 43.93 3.73
N VAL A 362 -14.75 45.09 3.19
CA VAL A 362 -14.94 46.37 3.87
C VAL A 362 -16.42 46.67 4.12
N TYR A 363 -17.26 46.43 3.13
CA TYR A 363 -18.72 46.60 3.27
C TYR A 363 -19.28 45.69 4.36
N LEU A 364 -18.83 44.43 4.41
CA LEU A 364 -19.23 43.48 5.43
C LEU A 364 -18.81 43.93 6.83
N GLU A 365 -17.60 44.41 7.01
CA GLU A 365 -17.16 44.96 8.30
C GLU A 365 -18.00 46.16 8.75
N GLN A 366 -18.32 47.07 7.84
CA GLN A 366 -19.13 48.25 8.11
C GLN A 366 -20.57 47.93 8.49
N THR A 367 -21.18 46.94 7.82
CA THR A 367 -22.58 46.57 8.02
C THR A 367 -22.80 45.63 9.20
N SER A 368 -21.85 44.78 9.47
CA SER A 368 -21.94 43.79 10.56
C SER A 368 -21.36 44.24 11.89
N GLY A 369 -20.41 45.19 11.85
CA GLY A 369 -19.63 45.57 13.03
C GLY A 369 -18.58 44.56 13.44
N VAL A 370 -18.37 43.52 12.64
CA VAL A 370 -17.38 42.48 12.88
C VAL A 370 -16.12 42.75 12.07
N ARG A 371 -14.97 42.62 12.70
CA ARG A 371 -13.67 42.72 12.00
C ARG A 371 -13.42 41.43 11.26
N VAL A 372 -13.03 41.53 9.99
CA VAL A 372 -12.67 40.35 9.16
C VAL A 372 -11.19 40.43 8.84
N THR A 373 -10.44 39.40 9.32
CA THR A 373 -9.00 39.32 9.10
C THR A 373 -8.69 38.10 8.24
N VAL A 374 -8.17 38.34 7.04
CA VAL A 374 -7.74 37.29 6.10
C VAL A 374 -6.24 37.07 6.28
N LEU A 375 -5.87 35.83 6.60
CA LEU A 375 -4.53 35.44 6.96
C LEU A 375 -3.98 34.47 5.91
N PRO A 376 -3.00 34.88 5.13
CA PRO A 376 -2.31 33.95 4.25
C PRO A 376 -1.50 32.96 5.07
N HIS A 377 -1.67 31.67 4.79
CA HIS A 377 -0.93 30.60 5.45
C HIS A 377 -0.09 29.84 4.42
N PRO A 378 1.25 29.86 4.50
CA PRO A 378 2.12 29.31 3.47
C PRO A 378 2.09 27.79 3.38
N HIS A 379 1.64 27.11 4.44
CA HIS A 379 1.58 25.65 4.51
C HIS A 379 0.19 25.07 4.23
N LEU A 380 -0.83 25.92 4.08
CA LEU A 380 -2.15 25.48 3.63
C LEU A 380 -2.20 25.42 2.10
N GLU A 381 -2.70 24.32 1.60
CA GLU A 381 -2.99 24.14 0.17
C GLU A 381 -4.51 24.09 -0.05
N THR A 382 -4.96 24.58 -1.21
CA THR A 382 -6.37 24.41 -1.59
C THR A 382 -6.74 22.92 -1.59
N PRO A 383 -7.92 22.52 -1.15
CA PRO A 383 -9.09 23.34 -0.74
C PRO A 383 -9.16 23.64 0.76
N HIS A 384 -8.08 23.47 1.51
CA HIS A 384 -8.07 23.63 2.97
C HIS A 384 -8.08 25.11 3.38
N TYR A 385 -8.83 25.40 4.42
CA TYR A 385 -8.89 26.71 5.06
C TYR A 385 -9.41 26.56 6.49
N GLU A 386 -9.23 27.59 7.31
CA GLU A 386 -9.72 27.63 8.66
C GLU A 386 -10.41 28.94 8.94
N ILE A 387 -11.60 28.88 9.54
CA ILE A 387 -12.35 30.06 9.99
C ILE A 387 -12.51 29.96 11.51
N SER A 388 -12.06 30.96 12.23
CA SER A 388 -12.24 31.11 13.66
C SER A 388 -12.94 32.41 14.00
N TYR A 389 -13.74 32.39 15.05
CA TYR A 389 -14.43 33.55 15.57
C TYR A 389 -13.93 33.87 16.97
N ASN A 390 -13.61 35.16 17.21
CA ASN A 390 -13.18 35.64 18.50
C ASN A 390 -14.11 36.80 18.93
N PRO A 391 -14.93 36.59 19.97
CA PRO A 391 -15.83 37.66 20.47
C PRO A 391 -15.10 38.83 21.10
N GLU A 392 -13.88 38.64 21.61
CA GLU A 392 -13.10 39.71 22.25
C GLU A 392 -12.27 40.56 21.28
N GLY A 393 -12.19 40.16 20.02
CA GLY A 393 -11.57 40.94 18.96
C GLY A 393 -10.05 41.07 18.97
N PHE A 394 -9.35 40.23 19.71
CA PHE A 394 -7.88 40.20 19.74
C PHE A 394 -7.33 39.06 18.88
N ALA A 395 -6.81 39.39 17.71
CA ALA A 395 -6.04 38.47 16.90
C ALA A 395 -4.55 38.57 17.26
N PRO A 396 -3.85 37.47 17.48
CA PRO A 396 -2.39 37.47 17.51
C PRO A 396 -1.85 37.93 16.15
N THR A 397 -0.68 38.56 16.18
CA THR A 397 -0.02 39.02 14.96
C THR A 397 0.30 37.88 14.01
N SER A 398 0.38 38.14 12.71
CA SER A 398 0.52 37.09 11.70
C SER A 398 1.78 36.21 11.85
N TYR A 399 2.81 36.72 12.49
CA TYR A 399 4.04 35.99 12.76
C TYR A 399 3.98 35.14 14.04
N GLU A 400 2.99 35.36 14.89
CA GLU A 400 2.72 34.50 16.08
C GLU A 400 1.84 33.29 15.75
N ARG A 401 1.28 33.25 14.54
CA ARG A 401 0.42 32.17 14.06
C ARG A 401 1.24 31.21 13.23
N THR A 402 1.67 30.16 13.84
CA THR A 402 2.62 29.23 13.21
C THR A 402 1.98 27.97 12.63
N GLU A 403 0.69 27.72 12.91
CA GLU A 403 0.10 26.43 12.53
C GLU A 403 -1.35 26.57 12.05
N ALA A 404 -1.65 25.92 10.92
CA ALA A 404 -3.02 25.61 10.55
C ALA A 404 -3.56 24.57 11.51
N THR A 405 -4.64 24.89 12.18
CA THR A 405 -5.33 23.89 12.99
C THR A 405 -6.15 22.96 12.09
N ARG A 406 -6.26 21.71 12.45
CA ARG A 406 -6.93 20.66 11.67
C ARG A 406 -8.46 20.79 11.61
N SER A 407 -9.02 21.82 12.23
CA SER A 407 -10.46 22.04 12.25
C SER A 407 -11.05 22.34 10.88
N SER A 408 -10.26 22.95 9.99
CA SER A 408 -10.70 23.26 8.63
C SER A 408 -11.03 22.03 7.78
N GLU A 409 -10.33 20.91 8.02
CA GLU A 409 -10.56 19.67 7.30
C GLU A 409 -11.93 19.07 7.63
N LYS A 410 -12.33 19.11 8.90
CA LYS A 410 -13.65 18.64 9.34
C LYS A 410 -14.78 19.49 8.75
N GLU A 411 -14.58 20.79 8.65
CA GLU A 411 -15.58 21.70 8.07
C GLU A 411 -15.75 21.51 6.56
N LEU A 412 -14.68 21.09 5.87
CA LEU A 412 -14.73 20.76 4.44
C LEU A 412 -15.29 19.36 4.18
N GLY A 413 -15.49 18.53 5.21
CA GLY A 413 -15.90 17.14 5.08
C GLY A 413 -14.77 16.21 4.61
N TYR A 414 -13.53 16.67 4.70
CA TYR A 414 -12.35 15.88 4.42
C TYR A 414 -11.62 15.56 5.71
N GLU A 415 -11.17 14.32 5.85
CA GLU A 415 -10.26 13.91 6.90
C GLU A 415 -8.85 13.82 6.32
N SER A 416 -7.87 14.44 6.96
CA SER A 416 -6.49 14.26 6.55
C SER A 416 -6.05 12.82 6.79
N SER A 417 -5.26 12.28 5.88
CA SER A 417 -4.64 11.00 6.14
C SER A 417 -3.67 11.12 7.31
N GLU A 418 -3.70 10.16 8.23
CA GLU A 418 -2.81 10.11 9.41
C GLU A 418 -1.32 10.28 9.04
N TRP A 419 -0.96 9.95 7.82
CA TRP A 419 0.38 10.10 7.26
C TRP A 419 0.91 11.53 7.21
N HIS A 420 0.03 12.48 6.92
CA HIS A 420 0.38 13.91 6.89
C HIS A 420 0.52 14.48 8.30
N LEU A 421 -0.13 13.84 9.26
CA LEU A 421 -0.15 14.25 10.66
C LEU A 421 1.17 13.89 11.37
N ASP A 422 1.70 12.70 11.11
CA ASP A 422 2.93 12.22 11.75
C ASP A 422 4.19 12.98 11.32
N GLY A 423 4.21 13.51 10.10
CA GLY A 423 5.33 14.33 9.60
C GLY A 423 5.43 15.71 10.24
N ALA A 424 4.30 16.28 10.67
CA ALA A 424 4.24 17.60 11.28
C ALA A 424 4.44 17.57 12.81
N ASP A 425 3.97 16.50 13.47
CA ASP A 425 3.98 16.39 14.94
C ASP A 425 5.37 16.10 15.52
N HIS A 426 6.29 15.53 14.76
CA HIS A 426 7.65 15.27 15.23
C HIS A 426 8.53 16.52 15.41
N VAL A 427 8.12 17.64 14.87
CA VAL A 427 8.86 18.92 14.96
C VAL A 427 8.44 19.77 16.18
N HIS A 428 7.25 19.55 16.77
CA HIS A 428 6.64 20.45 17.74
C HIS A 428 6.35 19.90 19.14
N GLN A 429 6.65 18.65 19.45
CA GLN A 429 6.43 18.08 20.81
C GLN A 429 7.42 18.56 21.88
N HIS A 430 8.30 19.51 21.58
CA HIS A 430 9.30 20.02 22.55
C HIS A 430 9.03 21.39 23.13
N ALA A 431 7.87 21.99 22.96
CA ALA A 431 7.57 23.31 23.52
C ALA A 431 6.15 23.45 24.05
N ALA A 432 5.86 22.84 25.18
CA ALA A 432 4.80 23.32 26.05
C ALA A 432 5.39 23.48 27.46
N PRO A 433 5.49 24.71 27.99
CA PRO A 433 5.86 24.88 29.40
C PRO A 433 4.65 24.58 30.28
N ALA A 434 4.83 23.64 31.20
CA ALA A 434 3.88 23.39 32.28
C ALA A 434 3.69 24.65 33.17
N PRO A 435 2.49 24.92 33.71
CA PRO A 435 2.28 26.07 34.59
C PRO A 435 3.03 25.89 35.89
N ALA A 436 3.81 26.90 36.24
CA ALA A 436 4.59 26.98 37.46
C ALA A 436 3.69 27.08 38.68
N GLN A 437 3.78 26.11 39.56
CA GLN A 437 3.40 26.28 40.96
C GLN A 437 4.53 27.00 41.70
N GLN A 438 4.18 28.11 42.30
CA GLN A 438 5.05 28.87 43.22
C GLN A 438 5.22 28.12 44.52
N GLU A 439 6.46 27.79 44.87
CA GLU A 439 6.84 27.65 46.30
C GLU A 439 8.14 28.42 46.55
N LYS A 440 8.08 29.23 47.58
CA LYS A 440 9.13 30.09 48.11
C LYS A 440 10.14 29.29 48.94
N GLY A 441 11.42 29.60 48.78
CA GLY A 441 12.38 29.17 49.78
C GLY A 441 13.86 29.20 49.41
N ASN A 442 14.46 30.31 49.47
CA ASN A 442 15.71 30.80 50.04
C ASN A 442 17.04 29.97 50.01
N LYS A 443 18.07 30.72 49.55
CA LYS A 443 19.53 30.71 49.87
C LYS A 443 20.54 29.93 49.05
N LYS A 444 21.20 30.69 48.28
CA LYS A 444 22.60 31.08 47.90
C LYS A 444 23.75 30.02 47.98
N PRO A 445 24.92 30.33 47.38
CA PRO A 445 25.50 29.66 46.21
C PRO A 445 26.86 29.02 46.49
N ARG A 446 27.35 28.17 45.60
CA ARG A 446 28.82 27.99 45.38
C ARG A 446 29.17 27.39 44.03
N ASN A 447 30.15 28.04 43.44
CA ASN A 447 30.95 27.75 42.28
C ASN A 447 31.46 26.31 42.14
N ASN A 448 31.48 25.75 40.95
CA ASN A 448 32.71 25.46 40.22
C ASN A 448 32.41 24.84 38.83
N ALA A 449 33.20 25.27 37.90
CA ALA A 449 33.20 24.88 36.48
C ALA A 449 34.03 23.57 36.27
N PRO A 450 34.36 23.18 35.04
CA PRO A 450 33.60 22.27 34.17
C PRO A 450 34.36 20.96 33.92
N GLN A 451 33.68 19.88 33.68
CA GLN A 451 34.31 18.71 33.03
C GLN A 451 33.47 18.24 31.84
N GLN A 452 34.11 18.24 30.73
CA GLN A 452 33.73 17.59 29.49
C GLN A 452 33.46 16.10 29.76
N GLN A 453 32.30 15.62 29.33
CA GLN A 453 32.11 14.19 29.08
C GLN A 453 31.50 14.01 27.71
N VAL A 454 32.21 13.21 26.96
CA VAL A 454 32.01 12.68 25.65
C VAL A 454 30.62 12.03 25.53
N ALA A 455 29.83 12.47 24.56
CA ALA A 455 28.57 11.84 24.20
C ALA A 455 28.84 10.48 23.56
N GLN A 456 28.45 9.42 24.22
CA GLN A 456 28.26 8.12 23.59
C GLN A 456 26.92 8.14 22.84
N GLN A 457 26.99 7.99 21.54
CA GLN A 457 25.85 7.76 20.67
C GLN A 457 25.21 6.42 21.03
N ALA A 458 23.97 6.45 21.44
CA ALA A 458 23.11 5.27 21.46
C ALA A 458 22.68 4.93 20.02
N PRO A 459 22.63 3.64 19.64
CA PRO A 459 22.23 3.26 18.30
C PRO A 459 20.77 3.58 18.06
N ALA A 460 20.49 4.23 16.94
CA ALA A 460 19.15 4.50 16.44
C ALA A 460 18.40 3.17 16.27
N GLN A 461 17.30 3.01 16.97
CA GLN A 461 16.31 1.99 16.66
C GLN A 461 15.67 2.38 15.31
N THR A 462 16.01 1.62 14.28
CA THR A 462 15.32 1.69 13.00
C THR A 462 13.89 1.20 13.19
N ALA A 463 12.94 2.07 12.96
CA ALA A 463 11.56 1.69 12.75
C ALA A 463 11.48 0.64 11.61
N PRO A 464 10.58 -0.35 11.69
CA PRO A 464 10.42 -1.30 10.61
C PRO A 464 9.92 -0.53 9.38
N SER A 465 10.82 -0.29 8.43
CA SER A 465 10.43 0.16 7.12
C SER A 465 9.51 -0.90 6.54
N SER A 466 8.26 -0.54 6.24
CA SER A 466 7.47 -1.29 5.30
C SER A 466 8.30 -1.39 4.03
N SER A 467 8.89 -2.55 3.82
CA SER A 467 9.83 -2.76 2.73
C SER A 467 9.14 -2.48 1.40
N PRO A 468 9.64 -1.55 0.58
CA PRO A 468 9.11 -1.30 -0.76
C PRO A 468 9.25 -2.49 -1.71
N CYS A 469 9.74 -3.62 -1.23
CA CYS A 469 10.10 -4.77 -2.04
C CYS A 469 9.05 -5.87 -2.13
N ALA A 470 7.87 -5.73 -1.50
CA ALA A 470 6.81 -6.77 -1.57
C ALA A 470 6.30 -7.02 -3.00
N TRP A 471 6.44 -6.07 -3.90
CA TRP A 471 6.04 -6.18 -5.31
C TRP A 471 7.14 -6.77 -6.20
N LEU A 472 8.40 -6.80 -5.76
CA LEU A 472 9.50 -7.45 -6.49
C LEU A 472 9.28 -8.96 -6.68
N GLU A 473 8.53 -9.59 -5.79
CA GLU A 473 8.22 -11.01 -5.91
C GLU A 473 7.43 -11.35 -7.19
N ASN A 474 6.69 -10.37 -7.73
CA ASN A 474 5.95 -10.56 -8.97
C ASN A 474 6.81 -10.38 -10.24
N LEU A 475 7.99 -9.80 -10.10
CA LEU A 475 8.92 -9.58 -11.22
C LEU A 475 9.82 -10.77 -11.52
N PHE A 476 10.07 -11.64 -10.54
CA PHE A 476 10.98 -12.78 -10.70
C PHE A 476 10.40 -13.97 -11.47
N VAL A 477 9.13 -13.96 -11.81
CA VAL A 477 8.41 -15.13 -12.36
C VAL A 477 8.12 -15.01 -13.86
N GLN A 478 8.54 -13.97 -14.53
CA GLN A 478 8.23 -13.82 -15.96
C GLN A 478 9.39 -14.23 -16.86
N LYS A 479 9.20 -15.35 -17.48
CA LYS A 479 9.57 -15.65 -18.85
C LYS A 479 8.32 -15.89 -19.66
#